data_f49e736f873741fc3255e19ea64c8127
#
_entry.id   f49e736f873741fc3255e19ea64c8127
#
_cell.length_a   1.000
_cell.length_b   1.000
_cell.length_c   1.000
_cell.angle_alpha   90.00
_cell.angle_beta   90.00
_cell.angle_gamma   90.00
#
_symmetry.space_group_name_H-M   'P 1'
#
loop_
_entity.id
_entity.type
_entity.pdbx_description
1 polymer ?
#
loop_
_entity_poly.entity_id
_entity_poly.type
_entity_poly.pdbx_seq_one_letter_code
_entity_poly.pdbx_strand_id
1 'polypeptide(L)' 'MGNRDYLDLASECLQMAQEANTTFHRTTLLEIASKWLLLAGDSADTRAVMDVVEAMRDGT' A
#
# COMPACT_ATOMS: atom_id res chain seq x y z
N MET A 1 -14.28 12.69 -6.93
CA MET A 1 -12.94 12.18 -6.84
C MET A 1 -12.32 12.63 -5.57
N GLY A 2 -11.62 11.80 -4.93
CA GLY A 2 -11.04 12.18 -3.68
C GLY A 2 -10.12 11.10 -3.21
N ASN A 3 -10.01 10.98 -1.90
CA ASN A 3 -9.09 10.05 -1.30
C ASN A 3 -9.37 8.60 -1.67
N ARG A 4 -10.58 8.35 -2.12
CA ARG A 4 -10.99 6.98 -2.45
C ARG A 4 -10.20 6.41 -3.62
N ASP A 5 -9.91 7.25 -4.61
CA ASP A 5 -9.14 6.79 -5.76
C ASP A 5 -7.75 6.37 -5.36
N TYR A 6 -7.12 7.13 -4.47
CA TYR A 6 -5.78 6.81 -4.01
C TYR A 6 -5.79 5.54 -3.16
N LEU A 7 -6.83 5.36 -2.35
CA LEU A 7 -6.94 4.15 -1.55
C LEU A 7 -7.12 2.92 -2.42
N ASP A 8 -7.91 3.05 -3.48
CA ASP A 8 -8.08 1.95 -4.42
C ASP A 8 -6.77 1.58 -5.10
N LEU A 9 -6.01 2.59 -5.51
CA LEU A 9 -4.71 2.35 -6.13
C LEU A 9 -3.75 1.69 -5.15
N ALA A 10 -3.75 2.14 -3.90
CA ALA A 10 -2.91 1.53 -2.88
C ALA A 10 -3.29 0.09 -2.66
N SER A 11 -4.59 -0.21 -2.63
CA SER A 11 -5.05 -1.58 -2.44
C SER A 11 -4.61 -2.48 -3.57
N GLU A 12 -4.69 -1.99 -4.80
CA GLU A 12 -4.23 -2.76 -5.95
C GLU A 12 -2.73 -3.02 -5.87
N CYS A 13 -1.96 -2.03 -5.44
CA CYS A 13 -0.53 -2.21 -5.28
C CYS A 13 -0.24 -3.27 -4.22
N LEU A 14 -1.01 -3.27 -3.14
CA LEU A 14 -0.81 -4.28 -2.09
C LEU A 14 -1.13 -5.68 -2.59
N GLN A 15 -2.18 -5.81 -3.40
CA GLN A 15 -2.51 -7.11 -3.96
C GLN A 15 -1.38 -7.60 -4.86
N MET A 16 -0.84 -6.72 -5.69
CA MET A 16 0.27 -7.09 -6.54
C MET A 16 1.51 -7.45 -5.73
N ALA A 17 1.72 -6.74 -4.61
CA ALA A 17 2.85 -7.04 -3.75
C ALA A 17 2.74 -8.43 -3.15
N GLN A 18 1.52 -8.84 -2.78
CA GLN A 18 1.31 -10.18 -2.24
C GLN A 18 1.59 -11.27 -3.27
N GLU A 19 1.36 -10.97 -4.53
CA GLU A 19 1.56 -11.92 -5.61
C GLU A 19 2.96 -11.82 -6.21
N ALA A 20 3.76 -10.87 -5.79
CA ALA A 20 5.09 -10.68 -6.36
C ALA A 20 5.99 -11.85 -6.02
N ASN A 21 6.76 -12.28 -7.02
CA ASN A 21 7.64 -13.42 -6.86
C ASN A 21 8.98 -13.07 -6.23
N THR A 22 9.36 -11.80 -6.28
CA THR A 22 10.66 -11.40 -5.76
C THR A 22 10.47 -10.34 -4.68
N THR A 23 11.45 -10.29 -3.78
CA THR A 23 11.45 -9.27 -2.74
C THR A 23 11.54 -7.88 -3.32
N PHE A 24 12.30 -7.74 -4.41
CA PHE A 24 12.45 -6.45 -5.06
C PHE A 24 11.11 -5.90 -5.54
N HIS A 25 10.35 -6.73 -6.23
CA HIS A 25 9.04 -6.30 -6.73
C HIS A 25 8.10 -5.98 -5.58
N ARG A 26 8.12 -6.82 -4.55
CA ARG A 26 7.26 -6.59 -3.39
C ARG A 26 7.58 -5.27 -2.72
N THR A 27 8.85 -5.01 -2.49
CA THR A 27 9.28 -3.77 -1.84
C THR A 27 8.90 -2.57 -2.67
N THR A 28 9.10 -2.64 -3.97
CA THR A 28 8.76 -1.55 -4.87
C THR A 28 7.27 -1.24 -4.82
N LEU A 29 6.44 -2.28 -4.87
CA LEU A 29 5.00 -2.09 -4.83
C LEU A 29 4.54 -1.53 -3.48
N LEU A 30 5.18 -1.96 -2.39
CA LEU A 30 4.85 -1.42 -1.08
C LEU A 30 5.19 0.06 -0.99
N GLU A 31 6.30 0.47 -1.57
CA GLU A 31 6.67 1.88 -1.58
C GLU A 31 5.69 2.72 -2.38
N ILE A 32 5.24 2.19 -3.52
CA ILE A 32 4.26 2.89 -4.33
C ILE A 32 2.95 3.01 -3.57
N ALA A 33 2.52 1.95 -2.91
CA ALA A 33 1.29 1.99 -2.12
C ALA A 33 1.39 3.03 -1.02
N SER A 34 2.55 3.12 -0.36
CA SER A 34 2.75 4.12 0.68
C SER A 34 2.58 5.53 0.14
N LYS A 35 3.09 5.78 -1.06
CA LYS A 35 2.96 7.11 -1.66
C LYS A 35 1.51 7.44 -1.96
N TRP A 36 0.74 6.47 -2.47
CA TRP A 36 -0.68 6.68 -2.69
C TRP A 36 -1.40 7.00 -1.38
N LEU A 37 -1.01 6.33 -0.30
CA LEU A 37 -1.62 6.57 0.99
C LEU A 37 -1.33 7.97 1.52
N LEU A 38 -0.12 8.46 1.29
CA LEU A 38 0.22 9.82 1.67
C LEU A 38 -0.65 10.83 0.92
N LEU A 39 -0.90 10.57 -0.36
CA LEU A 39 -1.76 11.44 -1.15
C LEU A 39 -3.22 11.36 -0.71
N ALA A 40 -3.64 10.21 -0.21
CA ALA A 40 -5.01 10.04 0.24
C ALA A 40 -5.30 10.82 1.52
N GLY A 41 -4.26 11.12 2.29
CA GLY A 41 -4.43 11.89 3.50
C GLY A 41 -4.54 11.00 4.73
N ASP A 42 -4.85 11.64 5.85
CA ASP A 42 -4.87 10.97 7.15
C ASP A 42 -6.30 10.62 7.53
N SER A 43 -6.72 9.44 7.16
CA SER A 43 -8.05 8.94 7.50
C SER A 43 -7.92 7.58 8.17
N ALA A 44 -9.02 7.11 8.77
CA ALA A 44 -9.03 5.80 9.40
C ALA A 44 -8.74 4.70 8.39
N ASP A 45 -9.31 4.84 7.19
CA ASP A 45 -9.07 3.86 6.13
C ASP A 45 -7.61 3.85 5.72
N THR A 46 -7.00 5.03 5.60
CA THR A 46 -5.61 5.14 5.24
C THR A 46 -4.73 4.48 6.30
N ARG A 47 -5.04 4.68 7.56
CA ARG A 47 -4.28 4.07 8.64
C ARG A 47 -4.37 2.56 8.63
N ALA A 48 -5.57 2.04 8.35
CA ALA A 48 -5.75 0.60 8.28
C ALA A 48 -4.88 0.00 7.18
N VAL A 49 -4.82 0.65 6.03
CA VAL A 49 -3.99 0.17 4.94
C VAL A 49 -2.51 0.32 5.28
N MET A 50 -2.13 1.41 5.94
CA MET A 50 -0.75 1.58 6.36
C MET A 50 -0.30 0.48 7.31
N ASP A 51 -1.18 0.05 8.20
CA ASP A 51 -0.85 -1.06 9.10
C ASP A 51 -0.53 -2.31 8.31
N VAL A 52 -1.30 -2.58 7.27
CA VAL A 52 -1.04 -3.74 6.41
C VAL A 52 0.32 -3.61 5.72
N VAL A 53 0.61 -2.41 5.20
CA VAL A 53 1.88 -2.18 4.53
C VAL A 53 3.05 -2.44 5.49
N GLU A 54 2.95 -1.93 6.71
CA GLU A 54 4.02 -2.12 7.68
C GLU A 54 4.16 -3.58 8.07
N ALA A 55 3.04 -4.28 8.23
CA ALA A 55 3.09 -5.69 8.57
C ALA A 55 3.77 -6.48 7.46
N MET A 56 3.49 -6.15 6.21
CA MET A 56 4.12 -6.85 5.09
C MET A 56 5.61 -6.57 5.01
N ARG A 57 6.02 -5.34 5.34
CA ARG A 57 7.44 -4.99 5.32
C ARG A 57 8.19 -5.67 6.45
N ASP A 58 7.57 -5.74 7.63
CA ASP A 58 8.22 -6.35 8.78
C ASP A 58 8.20 -7.87 8.70
N GLY A 59 7.25 -8.42 8.00
CA GLY A 59 7.06 -9.86 7.94
C GLY A 59 8.10 -10.61 7.14
N THR A 60 8.99 -9.92 6.51
CA THR A 60 10.08 -10.56 5.78
C THR A 60 11.36 -10.52 6.58
#